data_5e90ff8663da7e742655a1c245b3d838
#
_entry.id   5e90ff8663da7e742655a1c245b3d838
#
_cell.length_a   1.000
_cell.length_b   1.000
_cell.length_c   1.000
_cell.angle_alpha   90.00
_cell.angle_beta   90.00
_cell.angle_gamma   90.00
#
_symmetry.space_group_name_H-M   'P 1'
#
loop_
_entity.id
_entity.type
_entity.pdbx_description
1 polymer ?
#
loop_
_entity_poly.entity_id
_entity_poly.type
_entity_poly.pdbx_seq_one_letter_code
_entity_poly.pdbx_strand_id
1 'polypeptide(L)'
;DAKIFSEYCHKTLGLPKENIKVYIDATYGKILGALSTLKQISQAYKGDINVIFYYAGHGVPNEKNNEAYLLPADATPSMLEACLPLSGLYSSIGSIDAKQVIVFMDACFSGSRRENGMIVSARGVAIKPKKDIVTGNVVVFSAADGSETAYPYKEKGHGLFTYFLLKKLKESRGNVTLGDLADYVKTNVSQKSIVVNNKSQTPTISSSAQMQDVWRTMKLFRK
;
A
#
# COMPACT_ATOMS: atom_id res chain seq x y z
N ASP A 1 -5.83 9.71 5.03
CA ASP A 1 -4.42 9.32 4.90
C ASP A 1 -3.81 9.78 3.58
N ALA A 2 -4.46 9.56 2.41
CA ALA A 2 -3.87 9.91 1.11
C ALA A 2 -3.48 11.39 0.95
N LYS A 3 -4.34 12.34 1.40
CA LYS A 3 -4.02 13.78 1.37
C LYS A 3 -2.79 14.10 2.19
N ILE A 4 -2.68 13.56 3.40
CA ILE A 4 -1.52 13.81 4.28
C ILE A 4 -0.26 13.17 3.68
N PHE A 5 -0.35 11.94 3.17
CA PHE A 5 0.78 11.29 2.51
C PHE A 5 1.28 12.14 1.31
N SER A 6 0.37 12.69 0.51
CA SER A 6 0.74 13.57 -0.61
C SER A 6 1.48 14.84 -0.17
N GLU A 7 1.09 15.42 0.98
CA GLU A 7 1.82 16.54 1.57
C GLU A 7 3.24 16.18 2.00
N TYR A 8 3.42 14.98 2.55
CA TYR A 8 4.76 14.47 2.88
C TYR A 8 5.60 14.21 1.64
N CYS A 9 5.00 13.69 0.56
CA CYS A 9 5.68 13.58 -0.73
C CYS A 9 6.19 14.93 -1.21
N HIS A 10 5.38 15.97 -1.10
CA HIS A 10 5.80 17.31 -1.48
C HIS A 10 6.80 17.94 -0.50
N LYS A 11 6.41 18.06 0.78
CA LYS A 11 7.16 18.87 1.77
C LYS A 11 8.40 18.14 2.32
N THR A 12 8.34 16.82 2.46
CA THR A 12 9.41 16.02 3.09
C THR A 12 10.30 15.34 2.07
N LEU A 13 9.71 14.76 1.01
CA LEU A 13 10.46 14.09 -0.05
C LEU A 13 10.87 15.06 -1.17
N GLY A 14 10.29 16.26 -1.24
CA GLY A 14 10.63 17.28 -2.22
C GLY A 14 10.07 17.05 -3.62
N LEU A 15 9.00 16.23 -3.75
CA LEU A 15 8.36 16.03 -5.04
C LEU A 15 7.65 17.32 -5.50
N PRO A 16 7.78 17.70 -6.77
CA PRO A 16 6.97 18.75 -7.37
C PRO A 16 5.47 18.39 -7.29
N LYS A 17 4.63 19.38 -7.00
CA LYS A 17 3.18 19.14 -6.84
C LYS A 17 2.53 18.58 -8.10
N GLU A 18 2.98 19.00 -9.25
CA GLU A 18 2.53 18.53 -10.58
C GLU A 18 2.77 17.03 -10.78
N ASN A 19 3.75 16.45 -10.09
CA ASN A 19 4.08 15.03 -10.13
C ASN A 19 3.29 14.20 -9.09
N ILE A 20 2.46 14.86 -8.26
CA ILE A 20 1.66 14.20 -7.24
C ILE A 20 0.20 14.19 -7.69
N LYS A 21 -0.35 12.99 -7.85
CA LYS A 21 -1.77 12.80 -8.18
C LYS A 21 -2.49 12.15 -7.01
N VAL A 22 -3.55 12.80 -6.51
CA VAL A 22 -4.34 12.33 -5.37
C VAL A 22 -5.75 12.03 -5.84
N TYR A 23 -6.21 10.83 -5.57
CA TYR A 23 -7.57 10.37 -5.87
C TYR A 23 -8.25 10.03 -4.54
N ILE A 24 -9.26 10.80 -4.19
CA ILE A 24 -10.10 10.53 -3.02
C ILE A 24 -11.35 9.82 -3.51
N ASP A 25 -11.78 8.80 -2.75
CA ASP A 25 -12.91 7.95 -3.11
C ASP A 25 -12.79 7.48 -4.58
N ALA A 26 -11.63 6.87 -4.87
CA ALA A 26 -11.30 6.46 -6.22
C ALA A 26 -12.22 5.33 -6.69
N THR A 27 -12.88 5.56 -7.81
CA THR A 27 -13.65 4.54 -8.52
C THR A 27 -12.72 3.55 -9.23
N TYR A 28 -13.25 2.39 -9.64
CA TYR A 28 -12.51 1.41 -10.42
C TYR A 28 -11.85 2.03 -11.67
N GLY A 29 -12.62 2.81 -12.43
CA GLY A 29 -12.11 3.49 -13.62
C GLY A 29 -11.02 4.53 -13.31
N LYS A 30 -11.10 5.25 -12.19
CA LYS A 30 -10.06 6.19 -11.75
C LYS A 30 -8.75 5.47 -11.41
N ILE A 31 -8.82 4.32 -10.74
CA ILE A 31 -7.62 3.52 -10.42
C ILE A 31 -6.96 3.03 -11.70
N LEU A 32 -7.71 2.47 -12.63
CA LEU A 32 -7.17 2.01 -13.92
C LEU A 32 -6.59 3.17 -14.74
N GLY A 33 -7.27 4.32 -14.78
CA GLY A 33 -6.78 5.53 -15.43
C GLY A 33 -5.46 6.03 -14.83
N ALA A 34 -5.31 5.98 -13.50
CA ALA A 34 -4.05 6.33 -12.84
C ALA A 34 -2.91 5.39 -13.24
N LEU A 35 -3.15 4.08 -13.27
CA LEU A 35 -2.16 3.08 -13.72
C LEU A 35 -1.77 3.28 -15.20
N SER A 36 -2.75 3.55 -16.05
CA SER A 36 -2.51 3.86 -17.47
C SER A 36 -1.66 5.13 -17.65
N THR A 37 -1.96 6.17 -16.87
CA THR A 37 -1.18 7.42 -16.87
C THR A 37 0.25 7.19 -16.43
N LEU A 38 0.48 6.40 -15.38
CA LEU A 38 1.83 6.05 -14.94
C LEU A 38 2.61 5.33 -16.04
N LYS A 39 1.97 4.41 -16.76
CA LYS A 39 2.58 3.70 -17.89
C LYS A 39 2.96 4.66 -19.02
N GLN A 40 2.09 5.61 -19.37
CA GLN A 40 2.38 6.62 -20.38
C GLN A 40 3.55 7.53 -19.98
N ILE A 41 3.58 7.97 -18.72
CA ILE A 41 4.70 8.76 -18.18
C ILE A 41 6.00 7.96 -18.27
N SER A 42 6.00 6.70 -17.86
CA SER A 42 7.14 5.80 -17.94
C SER A 42 7.69 5.71 -19.37
N GLN A 43 6.81 5.51 -20.34
CA GLN A 43 7.20 5.47 -21.75
C GLN A 43 7.78 6.79 -22.25
N ALA A 44 7.16 7.92 -21.88
CA ALA A 44 7.64 9.26 -22.27
C ALA A 44 9.04 9.57 -21.72
N TYR A 45 9.34 9.09 -20.51
CA TYR A 45 10.65 9.24 -19.85
C TYR A 45 11.59 8.04 -20.05
N LYS A 46 11.23 7.08 -20.91
CA LYS A 46 12.03 5.87 -21.21
C LYS A 46 12.51 5.13 -19.97
N GLY A 47 11.63 5.00 -18.98
CA GLY A 47 11.92 4.35 -17.71
C GLY A 47 12.79 5.16 -16.73
N ASP A 48 13.22 6.35 -17.08
CA ASP A 48 14.02 7.22 -16.18
C ASP A 48 13.14 7.91 -15.13
N ILE A 49 12.36 7.13 -14.40
CA ILE A 49 11.46 7.60 -13.34
C ILE A 49 11.56 6.75 -12.08
N ASN A 50 11.18 7.34 -10.96
CA ASN A 50 10.88 6.65 -9.71
C ASN A 50 9.39 6.84 -9.41
N VAL A 51 8.71 5.77 -9.01
CA VAL A 51 7.28 5.79 -8.74
C VAL A 51 7.01 5.46 -7.28
N ILE A 52 6.14 6.23 -6.65
CA ILE A 52 5.53 5.90 -5.37
C ILE A 52 4.04 5.72 -5.62
N PHE A 53 3.53 4.55 -5.29
CA PHE A 53 2.11 4.23 -5.29
C PHE A 53 1.65 4.04 -3.84
N TYR A 54 0.68 4.84 -3.40
CA TYR A 54 0.11 4.74 -2.07
C TYR A 54 -1.39 4.45 -2.16
N TYR A 55 -1.84 3.44 -1.46
CA TYR A 55 -3.25 3.12 -1.31
C TYR A 55 -3.62 3.02 0.17
N ALA A 56 -4.68 3.72 0.57
CA ALA A 56 -5.31 3.56 1.87
C ALA A 56 -6.81 3.34 1.66
N GLY A 57 -7.30 2.18 2.05
CA GLY A 57 -8.69 1.83 1.78
C GLY A 57 -9.04 0.41 2.23
N HIS A 58 -10.10 -0.11 1.65
CA HIS A 58 -10.58 -1.45 1.95
C HIS A 58 -10.03 -2.47 0.96
N GLY A 59 -9.73 -3.66 1.50
CA GLY A 59 -9.49 -4.86 0.73
C GLY A 59 -10.62 -5.88 0.98
N VAL A 60 -10.85 -6.73 0.01
CA VAL A 60 -11.85 -7.80 0.06
C VAL A 60 -11.19 -9.11 -0.33
N PRO A 61 -11.25 -10.16 0.50
CA PRO A 61 -10.82 -11.49 0.09
C PRO A 61 -11.92 -12.20 -0.70
N ASN A 62 -11.53 -13.01 -1.65
CA ASN A 62 -12.41 -13.97 -2.28
C ASN A 62 -12.31 -15.30 -1.56
N GLU A 63 -13.39 -15.72 -0.90
CA GLU A 63 -13.44 -16.94 -0.08
C GLU A 63 -13.26 -18.24 -0.89
N LYS A 64 -13.47 -18.20 -2.22
CA LYS A 64 -13.42 -19.39 -3.08
C LYS A 64 -11.98 -19.74 -3.51
N ASN A 65 -11.16 -18.73 -3.76
CA ASN A 65 -9.82 -18.91 -4.32
C ASN A 65 -8.70 -18.24 -3.51
N ASN A 66 -9.05 -17.59 -2.39
CA ASN A 66 -8.13 -16.84 -1.52
C ASN A 66 -7.41 -15.69 -2.23
N GLU A 67 -7.97 -15.14 -3.29
CA GLU A 67 -7.46 -13.93 -3.93
C GLU A 67 -7.88 -12.69 -3.15
N ALA A 68 -7.04 -11.66 -3.20
CA ALA A 68 -7.31 -10.35 -2.59
C ALA A 68 -7.69 -9.32 -3.66
N TYR A 69 -8.62 -8.43 -3.30
CA TYR A 69 -9.09 -7.37 -4.16
C TYR A 69 -9.05 -6.02 -3.44
N LEU A 70 -8.72 -4.95 -4.13
CA LEU A 70 -8.99 -3.58 -3.67
C LEU A 70 -10.46 -3.27 -3.93
N LEU A 71 -11.11 -2.62 -2.95
CA LEU A 71 -12.49 -2.18 -3.04
C LEU A 71 -12.53 -0.71 -3.48
N PRO A 72 -12.90 -0.42 -4.75
CA PRO A 72 -13.11 0.95 -5.20
C PRO A 72 -14.34 1.58 -4.57
N ALA A 73 -14.46 2.91 -4.64
CA ALA A 73 -15.57 3.63 -4.02
C ALA A 73 -16.93 3.38 -4.68
N ASP A 74 -16.94 2.89 -5.90
CA ASP A 74 -18.14 2.56 -6.71
C ASP A 74 -18.49 1.07 -6.67
N ALA A 75 -17.81 0.26 -5.83
CA ALA A 75 -18.09 -1.16 -5.66
C ALA A 75 -18.53 -1.50 -4.24
N THR A 76 -19.16 -2.66 -4.09
CA THR A 76 -19.47 -3.26 -2.78
C THR A 76 -18.73 -4.59 -2.61
N PRO A 77 -18.51 -5.06 -1.37
CA PRO A 77 -17.79 -6.31 -1.12
C PRO A 77 -18.41 -7.55 -1.77
N SER A 78 -19.70 -7.52 -2.08
CA SER A 78 -20.42 -8.61 -2.76
C SER A 78 -20.22 -8.63 -4.28
N MET A 79 -19.68 -7.54 -4.85
CA MET A 79 -19.48 -7.35 -6.29
C MET A 79 -17.98 -7.46 -6.62
N LEU A 80 -17.39 -8.66 -6.44
CA LEU A 80 -15.95 -8.85 -6.66
C LEU A 80 -15.50 -8.53 -8.08
N GLU A 81 -16.38 -8.68 -9.07
CA GLU A 81 -16.13 -8.32 -10.46
C GLU A 81 -15.95 -6.81 -10.68
N ALA A 82 -16.46 -5.98 -9.77
CA ALA A 82 -16.25 -4.54 -9.75
C ALA A 82 -15.07 -4.12 -8.86
N CYS A 83 -14.36 -5.07 -8.24
CA CYS A 83 -13.18 -4.84 -7.43
C CYS A 83 -11.91 -5.13 -8.24
N LEU A 84 -10.81 -4.46 -7.90
CA LEU A 84 -9.54 -4.65 -8.58
C LEU A 84 -8.76 -5.80 -7.95
N PRO A 85 -8.51 -6.91 -8.66
CA PRO A 85 -7.66 -7.99 -8.15
C PRO A 85 -6.27 -7.45 -7.81
N LEU A 86 -5.74 -7.83 -6.65
CA LEU A 86 -4.41 -7.40 -6.23
C LEU A 86 -3.31 -7.92 -7.16
N SER A 87 -3.49 -9.14 -7.69
CA SER A 87 -2.65 -9.70 -8.74
C SER A 87 -2.63 -8.83 -10.01
N GLY A 88 -3.80 -8.30 -10.42
CA GLY A 88 -3.92 -7.39 -11.57
C GLY A 88 -3.24 -6.04 -11.31
N LEU A 89 -3.37 -5.50 -10.10
CA LEU A 89 -2.64 -4.29 -9.68
C LEU A 89 -1.13 -4.51 -9.77
N TYR A 90 -0.61 -5.59 -9.19
CA TYR A 90 0.84 -5.87 -9.18
C TYR A 90 1.37 -6.18 -10.57
N SER A 91 0.60 -6.86 -11.41
CA SER A 91 0.95 -7.05 -12.82
C SER A 91 1.04 -5.72 -13.57
N SER A 92 0.06 -4.84 -13.37
CA SER A 92 0.05 -3.50 -14.00
C SER A 92 1.23 -2.65 -13.52
N ILE A 93 1.48 -2.60 -12.21
CA ILE A 93 2.60 -1.87 -11.61
C ILE A 93 3.95 -2.47 -12.05
N GLY A 94 4.06 -3.80 -12.07
CA GLY A 94 5.28 -4.50 -12.48
C GLY A 94 5.62 -4.32 -13.96
N SER A 95 4.65 -3.97 -14.79
CA SER A 95 4.85 -3.65 -16.21
C SER A 95 5.31 -2.21 -16.47
N ILE A 96 5.38 -1.37 -15.43
CA ILE A 96 5.89 0.00 -15.55
C ILE A 96 7.42 -0.06 -15.63
N ASP A 97 7.98 0.39 -16.73
CA ASP A 97 9.42 0.57 -16.86
C ASP A 97 9.85 1.76 -16.01
N ALA A 98 10.50 1.49 -14.88
CA ALA A 98 10.93 2.50 -13.91
C ALA A 98 12.19 2.02 -13.19
N LYS A 99 13.01 2.95 -12.70
CA LYS A 99 14.18 2.63 -11.87
C LYS A 99 13.77 1.92 -10.59
N GLN A 100 12.67 2.36 -10.00
CA GLN A 100 12.03 1.72 -8.84
C GLN A 100 10.57 2.10 -8.75
N VAL A 101 9.75 1.18 -8.27
CA VAL A 101 8.35 1.41 -7.90
C VAL A 101 8.17 0.98 -6.44
N ILE A 102 7.84 1.91 -5.58
CA ILE A 102 7.58 1.65 -4.17
C ILE A 102 6.07 1.74 -3.93
N VAL A 103 5.51 0.65 -3.43
CA VAL A 103 4.08 0.53 -3.14
C VAL A 103 3.88 0.54 -1.64
N PHE A 104 3.05 1.44 -1.14
CA PHE A 104 2.56 1.44 0.24
C PHE A 104 1.08 1.10 0.24
N MET A 105 0.72 0.02 0.92
CA MET A 105 -0.63 -0.55 0.93
C MET A 105 -1.17 -0.55 2.36
N ASP A 106 -1.95 0.48 2.74
CA ASP A 106 -2.66 0.53 4.02
C ASP A 106 -4.08 -0.02 3.84
N ALA A 107 -4.16 -1.32 3.67
CA ALA A 107 -5.40 -2.06 3.52
C ALA A 107 -5.31 -3.41 4.23
N CYS A 108 -6.45 -3.96 4.64
CA CYS A 108 -6.55 -5.32 5.16
C CYS A 108 -7.33 -6.20 4.19
N PHE A 109 -6.87 -7.43 4.02
CA PHE A 109 -7.44 -8.41 3.10
C PHE A 109 -7.96 -9.66 3.81
N SER A 110 -7.93 -9.68 5.15
CA SER A 110 -8.34 -10.84 5.95
C SER A 110 -9.85 -11.04 6.08
N GLY A 111 -10.65 -10.14 5.51
CA GLY A 111 -12.12 -10.17 5.67
C GLY A 111 -12.63 -9.83 7.08
N SER A 112 -11.73 -9.51 8.02
CA SER A 112 -12.11 -9.11 9.36
C SER A 112 -12.53 -7.64 9.42
N ARG A 113 -13.54 -7.33 10.24
CA ARG A 113 -14.14 -6.00 10.37
C ARG A 113 -13.12 -4.94 10.82
N ARG A 114 -13.08 -3.79 10.14
CA ARG A 114 -12.84 -2.50 10.78
C ARG A 114 -14.17 -2.06 11.44
N GLU A 115 -14.17 -1.74 12.74
CA GLU A 115 -15.33 -1.10 13.38
C GLU A 115 -15.68 0.18 12.63
N ASN A 116 -16.96 0.36 12.28
CA ASN A 116 -17.62 1.46 11.58
C ASN A 116 -17.64 1.44 10.04
N GLY A 117 -17.46 0.31 9.39
CA GLY A 117 -17.65 0.24 7.94
C GLY A 117 -17.65 -1.20 7.44
N MET A 118 -18.80 -1.79 7.49
CA MET A 118 -19.17 -3.12 7.05
C MET A 118 -18.28 -3.79 6.00
N ILE A 119 -17.51 -4.79 6.39
CA ILE A 119 -17.40 -6.04 5.64
C ILE A 119 -17.51 -7.16 6.67
N VAL A 120 -18.64 -7.79 6.70
CA VAL A 120 -18.87 -9.01 7.48
C VAL A 120 -18.52 -10.18 6.59
N SER A 121 -17.42 -10.87 6.87
CA SER A 121 -17.36 -12.28 6.48
C SER A 121 -18.52 -12.98 7.19
N ALA A 122 -19.41 -13.59 6.44
CA ALA A 122 -20.60 -14.27 6.98
C ALA A 122 -20.25 -15.43 7.94
N ARG A 123 -18.99 -15.78 8.11
CA ARG A 123 -18.52 -16.95 8.87
C ARG A 123 -17.43 -16.69 9.90
N GLY A 124 -16.97 -15.47 10.14
CA GLY A 124 -16.00 -15.16 11.20
C GLY A 124 -14.61 -15.81 11.05
N VAL A 125 -14.30 -16.40 9.92
CA VAL A 125 -12.99 -17.01 9.64
C VAL A 125 -12.11 -16.02 8.92
N ALA A 126 -10.95 -15.73 9.48
CA ALA A 126 -9.93 -14.94 8.79
C ALA A 126 -9.40 -15.73 7.58
N ILE A 127 -9.52 -15.15 6.39
CA ILE A 127 -8.98 -15.73 5.16
C ILE A 127 -7.57 -15.20 4.99
N LYS A 128 -6.62 -16.10 4.81
CA LYS A 128 -5.26 -15.72 4.44
C LYS A 128 -5.17 -15.63 2.90
N PRO A 129 -5.08 -14.42 2.33
CA PRO A 129 -4.95 -14.29 0.89
C PRO A 129 -3.71 -15.01 0.36
N LYS A 130 -3.84 -15.53 -0.85
CA LYS A 130 -2.71 -16.09 -1.60
C LYS A 130 -1.67 -14.99 -1.81
N LYS A 131 -0.40 -15.34 -1.64
CA LYS A 131 0.69 -14.40 -1.86
C LYS A 131 0.82 -14.12 -3.37
N ASP A 132 0.61 -12.88 -3.75
CA ASP A 132 0.75 -12.44 -5.14
C ASP A 132 2.23 -12.33 -5.53
N ILE A 133 2.49 -12.61 -6.81
CA ILE A 133 3.83 -12.47 -7.38
C ILE A 133 4.02 -11.01 -7.79
N VAL A 134 5.09 -10.41 -7.29
CA VAL A 134 5.52 -9.05 -7.65
C VAL A 134 6.64 -9.16 -8.69
N THR A 135 6.49 -8.45 -9.81
CA THR A 135 7.47 -8.42 -10.91
C THR A 135 7.99 -7.01 -11.14
N GLY A 136 8.97 -6.83 -12.02
CA GLY A 136 9.58 -5.52 -12.32
C GLY A 136 10.43 -4.99 -11.15
N ASN A 137 10.74 -3.70 -11.15
CA ASN A 137 11.55 -3.06 -10.11
C ASN A 137 10.66 -2.59 -8.93
N VAL A 138 9.90 -3.53 -8.33
CA VAL A 138 8.83 -3.22 -7.37
C VAL A 138 9.16 -3.72 -5.96
N VAL A 139 8.90 -2.86 -4.98
CA VAL A 139 8.91 -3.20 -3.55
C VAL A 139 7.57 -2.78 -2.94
N VAL A 140 6.92 -3.69 -2.24
CA VAL A 140 5.59 -3.49 -1.64
C VAL A 140 5.71 -3.54 -0.12
N PHE A 141 5.24 -2.49 0.53
CA PHE A 141 5.03 -2.41 1.96
C PHE A 141 3.53 -2.58 2.23
N SER A 142 3.14 -3.64 2.90
CA SER A 142 1.75 -3.89 3.29
C SER A 142 1.55 -3.66 4.78
N ALA A 143 0.43 -3.05 5.14
CA ALA A 143 0.13 -2.64 6.51
C ALA A 143 0.01 -3.79 7.50
N ALA A 144 -0.34 -4.98 7.02
CA ALA A 144 -0.51 -6.17 7.85
C ALA A 144 -0.14 -7.45 7.08
N ASP A 145 0.13 -8.54 7.78
CA ASP A 145 0.15 -9.89 7.19
C ASP A 145 -1.24 -10.24 6.64
N GLY A 146 -1.29 -11.08 5.62
CA GLY A 146 -2.54 -11.45 4.95
C GLY A 146 -3.64 -12.01 5.87
N SER A 147 -3.28 -12.58 7.02
CA SER A 147 -4.22 -13.09 8.03
C SER A 147 -4.63 -12.06 9.08
N GLU A 148 -3.97 -10.90 9.11
CA GLU A 148 -4.17 -9.85 10.10
C GLU A 148 -4.97 -8.68 9.53
N THR A 149 -5.43 -7.81 10.43
CA THR A 149 -6.18 -6.59 10.08
C THR A 149 -5.28 -5.36 10.24
N ALA A 150 -5.33 -4.44 9.28
CA ALA A 150 -4.77 -3.11 9.44
C ALA A 150 -5.72 -2.25 10.29
N TYR A 151 -5.24 -1.78 11.44
CA TYR A 151 -6.05 -1.05 12.42
C TYR A 151 -5.87 0.47 12.32
N PRO A 152 -6.92 1.23 12.68
CA PRO A 152 -6.79 2.67 12.85
C PRO A 152 -6.00 3.00 14.12
N TYR A 153 -5.26 4.10 14.08
CA TYR A 153 -4.74 4.78 15.27
C TYR A 153 -5.64 5.97 15.58
N LYS A 154 -6.76 5.71 16.28
CA LYS A 154 -7.86 6.68 16.50
C LYS A 154 -7.35 8.01 17.07
N GLU A 155 -6.46 7.97 18.08
CA GLU A 155 -5.89 9.18 18.71
C GLU A 155 -5.10 10.06 17.74
N LYS A 156 -4.61 9.51 16.64
CA LYS A 156 -3.79 10.22 15.66
C LYS A 156 -4.52 10.49 14.34
N GLY A 157 -5.74 9.98 14.17
CA GLY A 157 -6.56 10.19 12.98
C GLY A 157 -6.03 9.52 11.72
N HIS A 158 -5.20 8.48 11.85
CA HIS A 158 -4.56 7.77 10.75
C HIS A 158 -4.74 6.24 10.87
N GLY A 159 -4.48 5.51 9.79
CA GLY A 159 -4.11 4.11 9.90
C GLY A 159 -2.81 3.97 10.70
N LEU A 160 -2.70 2.90 11.49
CA LEU A 160 -1.52 2.69 12.33
C LEU A 160 -0.24 2.58 11.49
N PHE A 161 -0.31 1.88 10.35
CA PHE A 161 0.78 1.77 9.39
C PHE A 161 1.16 3.13 8.81
N THR A 162 0.19 3.87 8.30
CA THR A 162 0.40 5.21 7.73
C THR A 162 1.01 6.16 8.75
N TYR A 163 0.53 6.15 10.00
CA TYR A 163 1.11 7.00 11.04
C TYR A 163 2.61 6.77 11.23
N PHE A 164 3.05 5.52 11.39
CA PHE A 164 4.48 5.23 11.58
C PHE A 164 5.31 5.43 10.33
N LEU A 165 4.75 5.20 9.14
CA LEU A 165 5.38 5.55 7.87
C LEU A 165 5.67 7.06 7.82
N LEU A 166 4.66 7.89 8.04
CA LEU A 166 4.79 9.35 8.02
C LEU A 166 5.74 9.86 9.12
N LYS A 167 5.67 9.28 10.31
CA LYS A 167 6.55 9.62 11.43
C LYS A 167 8.02 9.39 11.07
N LYS A 168 8.37 8.23 10.51
CA LYS A 168 9.74 7.93 10.09
C LYS A 168 10.22 8.86 8.98
N LEU A 169 9.37 9.15 7.99
CA LEU A 169 9.69 10.10 6.92
C LEU A 169 9.98 11.49 7.48
N LYS A 170 9.19 11.95 8.45
CA LYS A 170 9.39 13.24 9.12
C LYS A 170 10.71 13.27 9.89
N GLU A 171 10.96 12.28 10.75
CA GLU A 171 12.16 12.19 11.59
C GLU A 171 13.44 12.13 10.77
N SER A 172 13.43 11.38 9.66
CA SER A 172 14.57 11.26 8.75
C SER A 172 14.69 12.40 7.73
N ARG A 173 13.70 13.30 7.67
CA ARG A 173 13.57 14.31 6.61
C ARG A 173 13.60 13.68 5.21
N GLY A 174 13.01 12.47 5.07
CA GLY A 174 13.02 11.70 3.82
C GLY A 174 14.33 10.98 3.51
N ASN A 175 15.40 11.21 4.27
CA ASN A 175 16.68 10.53 4.07
C ASN A 175 16.73 9.21 4.86
N VAL A 176 16.09 8.20 4.31
CA VAL A 176 15.96 6.87 4.92
C VAL A 176 16.09 5.81 3.84
N THR A 177 16.76 4.70 4.16
CA THR A 177 16.75 3.52 3.29
C THR A 177 15.41 2.78 3.42
N LEU A 178 15.04 2.01 2.40
CA LEU A 178 13.83 1.19 2.46
C LEU A 178 13.95 0.12 3.55
N GLY A 179 15.15 -0.39 3.81
CA GLY A 179 15.42 -1.33 4.89
C GLY A 179 15.15 -0.73 6.26
N ASP A 180 15.72 0.46 6.55
CA ASP A 180 15.51 1.14 7.83
C ASP A 180 14.04 1.57 8.02
N LEU A 181 13.39 1.98 6.91
CA LEU A 181 11.96 2.31 6.92
C LEU A 181 11.12 1.08 7.26
N ALA A 182 11.43 -0.07 6.63
CA ALA A 182 10.73 -1.33 6.85
C ALA A 182 10.86 -1.81 8.30
N ASP A 183 12.08 -1.83 8.83
CA ASP A 183 12.35 -2.28 10.19
C ASP A 183 11.66 -1.37 11.22
N TYR A 184 11.73 -0.05 11.01
CA TYR A 184 11.05 0.92 11.87
C TYR A 184 9.53 0.73 11.87
N VAL A 185 8.91 0.68 10.67
CA VAL A 185 7.46 0.55 10.54
C VAL A 185 7.00 -0.78 11.12
N LYS A 186 7.67 -1.89 10.78
CA LYS A 186 7.34 -3.23 11.29
C LYS A 186 7.38 -3.26 12.82
N THR A 187 8.46 -2.82 13.43
CA THR A 187 8.65 -2.84 14.89
C THR A 187 7.58 -2.01 15.59
N ASN A 188 7.43 -0.75 15.17
CA ASN A 188 6.54 0.18 15.86
C ASN A 188 5.06 -0.16 15.68
N VAL A 189 4.64 -0.59 14.48
CA VAL A 189 3.26 -1.02 14.23
C VAL A 189 2.94 -2.27 15.03
N SER A 190 3.81 -3.29 15.02
CA SER A 190 3.57 -4.55 15.74
C SER A 190 3.44 -4.33 17.24
N GLN A 191 4.30 -3.51 17.82
CA GLN A 191 4.24 -3.20 19.26
C GLN A 191 3.00 -2.36 19.59
N LYS A 192 2.76 -1.29 18.80
CA LYS A 192 1.67 -0.35 19.11
C LYS A 192 0.30 -0.94 18.88
N SER A 193 0.14 -1.84 17.90
CA SER A 193 -1.15 -2.48 17.60
C SER A 193 -1.68 -3.28 18.80
N ILE A 194 -0.81 -3.98 19.51
CA ILE A 194 -1.18 -4.72 20.72
C ILE A 194 -1.65 -3.76 21.81
N VAL A 195 -0.93 -2.64 22.01
CA VAL A 195 -1.24 -1.67 23.07
C VAL A 195 -2.54 -0.92 22.80
N VAL A 196 -2.82 -0.51 21.55
CA VAL A 196 -3.97 0.38 21.26
C VAL A 196 -5.19 -0.36 20.74
N ASN A 197 -5.02 -1.54 20.15
CA ASN A 197 -6.10 -2.31 19.54
C ASN A 197 -6.28 -3.70 20.16
N ASN A 198 -5.40 -4.08 21.09
CA ASN A 198 -5.37 -5.41 21.71
C ASN A 198 -5.35 -6.57 20.70
N LYS A 199 -4.74 -6.34 19.54
CA LYS A 199 -4.65 -7.28 18.41
C LYS A 199 -3.35 -7.06 17.65
N SER A 200 -2.83 -8.13 17.05
CA SER A 200 -1.60 -8.06 16.24
C SER A 200 -1.86 -7.40 14.89
N GLN A 201 -0.92 -6.56 14.49
CA GLN A 201 -0.80 -6.04 13.15
C GLN A 201 0.68 -6.02 12.78
N THR A 202 1.09 -6.89 11.86
CA THR A 202 2.49 -7.07 11.46
C THR A 202 2.67 -6.62 10.02
N PRO A 203 3.24 -5.44 9.76
CA PRO A 203 3.57 -5.02 8.41
C PRO A 203 4.51 -6.01 7.74
N THR A 204 4.28 -6.23 6.46
CA THR A 204 5.11 -7.13 5.64
C THR A 204 5.70 -6.37 4.46
N ILE A 205 6.87 -6.83 4.01
CA ILE A 205 7.53 -6.31 2.83
C ILE A 205 7.69 -7.44 1.82
N SER A 206 7.31 -7.19 0.59
CA SER A 206 7.52 -8.08 -0.54
C SER A 206 8.28 -7.33 -1.63
N SER A 207 9.22 -7.99 -2.27
CA SER A 207 9.95 -7.45 -3.41
C SER A 207 9.89 -8.44 -4.57
N SER A 208 10.05 -7.94 -5.79
CA SER A 208 10.31 -8.79 -6.94
C SER A 208 11.65 -9.49 -6.79
N ALA A 209 11.85 -10.56 -7.55
CA ALA A 209 13.12 -11.28 -7.56
C ALA A 209 14.30 -10.36 -7.95
N GLN A 210 14.07 -9.42 -8.87
CA GLN A 210 15.09 -8.45 -9.31
C GLN A 210 15.50 -7.47 -8.20
N MET A 211 14.64 -7.20 -7.24
CA MET A 211 14.86 -6.26 -6.15
C MET A 211 15.32 -6.91 -4.86
N GLN A 212 15.26 -8.25 -4.77
CA GLN A 212 15.41 -9.00 -3.51
C GLN A 212 16.70 -8.64 -2.75
N ASP A 213 17.82 -8.53 -3.45
CA ASP A 213 19.13 -8.34 -2.81
C ASP A 213 19.49 -6.85 -2.60
N VAL A 214 18.79 -5.94 -3.27
CA VAL A 214 19.17 -4.52 -3.29
C VAL A 214 18.20 -3.59 -2.61
N TRP A 215 16.92 -3.95 -2.49
CA TRP A 215 15.88 -3.04 -2.03
C TRP A 215 16.15 -2.43 -0.64
N ARG A 216 16.78 -3.16 0.26
CA ARG A 216 17.02 -2.67 1.63
C ARG A 216 17.96 -1.48 1.68
N THR A 217 18.92 -1.38 0.75
CA THR A 217 19.89 -0.28 0.65
C THR A 217 19.40 0.89 -0.18
N MET A 218 18.30 0.70 -0.92
CA MET A 218 17.72 1.76 -1.74
C MET A 218 17.10 2.85 -0.87
N LYS A 219 17.14 4.07 -1.36
CA LYS A 219 16.45 5.21 -0.74
C LYS A 219 15.09 5.41 -1.40
N LEU A 220 14.13 5.86 -0.60
CA LEU A 220 12.80 6.21 -1.09
C LEU A 220 12.90 7.33 -2.15
N PHE A 221 13.83 8.25 -1.95
CA PHE A 221 14.18 9.29 -2.91
C PHE A 221 15.69 9.53 -2.92
N ARG A 222 16.27 9.70 -4.11
CA ARG A 222 17.61 10.29 -4.26
C ARG A 222 17.42 11.79 -4.49
N LYS A 223 17.88 12.61 -3.53
CA LYS A 223 18.20 14.01 -3.84
C LYS A 223 19.41 14.05 -4.74
#